data_7e1ed17839bfe5c6ef7954dc7d9f3cd8
#
_entry.id   7e1ed17839bfe5c6ef7954dc7d9f3cd8
#
_cell.length_a   1.000
_cell.length_b   1.000
_cell.length_c   1.000
_cell.angle_alpha   90.00
_cell.angle_beta   90.00
_cell.angle_gamma   90.00
#
_symmetry.space_group_name_H-M   'P 1'
#
loop_
_entity.id
_entity.type
_entity.pdbx_description
1 polymer ?
#
loop_
_entity_poly.entity_id
_entity_poly.type
_entity_poly.pdbx_seq_one_letter_code
_entity_poly.pdbx_strand_id
1 'polypeptide(L)'
;LAAVSRKLEEPLAVLIQSSSAAGKTSLMEAVLAFVPGEEKVKYSAMTGQALFYMGELELKHKVLAVVEEEGASRAAYALKLLQSEGELTIASTGKDPHTGKLVTHEYRVEGPAQLFLTTTAVELDEELLNRCLVLTVDEERAQTAAIHRLQKEKQTLEGLLARREKV
;
A
#
# COMPACT_ATOMS: atom_id res chain seq x y z
N LEU A 1 2.10 14.70 -3.96
CA LEU A 1 1.16 15.39 -3.06
C LEU A 1 0.45 14.40 -2.15
N ALA A 2 -0.24 13.34 -2.66
CA ALA A 2 -0.97 12.42 -1.81
C ALA A 2 -0.10 11.77 -0.71
N ALA A 3 1.14 11.36 -1.01
CA ALA A 3 2.04 10.78 0.00
C ALA A 3 2.44 11.80 1.11
N VAL A 4 2.45 13.09 0.80
CA VAL A 4 2.70 14.15 1.78
C VAL A 4 1.50 14.34 2.71
N SER A 5 0.28 14.07 2.23
CA SER A 5 -0.94 14.20 3.04
C SER A 5 -0.96 13.29 4.29
N ARG A 6 -0.05 12.30 4.38
CA ARG A 6 0.10 11.46 5.59
C ARG A 6 0.27 12.26 6.90
N LYS A 7 0.71 13.52 6.78
CA LYS A 7 0.89 14.43 7.93
C LYS A 7 -0.38 15.17 8.34
N LEU A 8 -1.47 14.99 7.59
CA LEU A 8 -2.78 15.56 7.90
C LEU A 8 -3.60 14.61 8.78
N GLU A 9 -4.62 15.14 9.42
CA GLU A 9 -5.60 14.31 10.16
C GLU A 9 -6.45 13.45 9.23
N GLU A 10 -6.69 13.91 8.00
CA GLU A 10 -7.42 13.18 6.96
C GLU A 10 -6.52 12.98 5.72
N PRO A 11 -5.67 11.94 5.71
CA PRO A 11 -4.79 11.67 4.58
C PRO A 11 -5.56 11.19 3.35
N LEU A 12 -5.10 11.61 2.16
CA LEU A 12 -5.66 11.15 0.89
C LEU A 12 -5.24 9.70 0.61
N ALA A 13 -6.19 8.79 0.54
CA ALA A 13 -5.93 7.45 0.04
C ALA A 13 -5.77 7.45 -1.49
N VAL A 14 -4.84 6.64 -1.98
CA VAL A 14 -4.57 6.47 -3.42
C VAL A 14 -4.71 5.00 -3.78
N LEU A 15 -5.44 4.75 -4.85
CA LEU A 15 -5.57 3.44 -5.47
C LEU A 15 -5.10 3.51 -6.92
N ILE A 16 -4.07 2.75 -7.29
CA ILE A 16 -3.62 2.61 -8.68
C ILE A 16 -4.24 1.33 -9.25
N GLN A 17 -5.16 1.49 -10.18
CA GLN A 17 -5.86 0.42 -10.88
C GLN A 17 -5.40 0.37 -12.34
N SER A 18 -4.84 -0.73 -12.79
CA SER A 18 -4.43 -0.95 -14.19
C SER A 18 -4.21 -2.43 -14.45
N SER A 19 -4.00 -2.82 -15.69
CA SER A 19 -3.75 -4.21 -16.06
C SER A 19 -2.50 -4.80 -15.38
N SER A 20 -2.35 -6.12 -15.45
CA SER A 20 -1.15 -6.79 -14.96
C SER A 20 0.07 -6.30 -15.73
N ALA A 21 1.21 -6.17 -15.05
CA ALA A 21 2.46 -5.69 -15.61
C ALA A 21 2.47 -4.25 -16.16
N ALA A 22 1.42 -3.45 -15.93
CA ALA A 22 1.34 -2.05 -16.38
C ALA A 22 2.33 -1.09 -15.69
N GLY A 23 3.09 -1.56 -14.68
CA GLY A 23 4.05 -0.73 -13.96
C GLY A 23 3.51 -0.05 -12.69
N LYS A 24 2.35 -0.46 -12.18
CA LYS A 24 1.74 0.06 -10.93
C LYS A 24 2.73 0.07 -9.76
N THR A 25 3.38 -1.06 -9.52
CA THR A 25 4.35 -1.21 -8.43
C THR A 25 5.55 -0.29 -8.62
N SER A 26 6.06 -0.16 -9.86
CA SER A 26 7.16 0.75 -10.16
C SER A 26 6.80 2.21 -9.90
N LEU A 27 5.57 2.61 -10.24
CA LEU A 27 5.06 3.95 -9.95
C LEU A 27 4.94 4.18 -8.44
N MET A 28 4.36 3.23 -7.72
CA MET A 28 4.29 3.28 -6.25
C MET A 28 5.69 3.40 -5.63
N GLU A 29 6.64 2.58 -6.05
CA GLU A 29 8.02 2.59 -5.54
C GLU A 29 8.74 3.91 -5.81
N ALA A 30 8.54 4.48 -7.00
CA ALA A 30 9.10 5.79 -7.34
C ALA A 30 8.58 6.89 -6.38
N VAL A 31 7.31 6.86 -6.02
CA VAL A 31 6.73 7.79 -5.04
C VAL A 31 7.25 7.50 -3.64
N LEU A 32 7.30 6.24 -3.23
CA LEU A 32 7.78 5.83 -1.90
C LEU A 32 9.28 6.11 -1.70
N ALA A 33 10.06 6.25 -2.76
CA ALA A 33 11.46 6.66 -2.67
C ALA A 33 11.64 8.07 -2.07
N PHE A 34 10.62 8.93 -2.17
CA PHE A 34 10.61 10.27 -1.56
C PHE A 34 10.09 10.27 -0.11
N VAL A 35 9.66 9.13 0.42
CA VAL A 35 9.17 9.01 1.80
C VAL A 35 10.27 8.38 2.65
N PRO A 36 10.61 8.98 3.82
CA PRO A 36 11.56 8.38 4.76
C PRO A 36 11.22 6.94 5.10
N GLY A 37 12.23 6.11 5.36
CA GLY A 37 12.06 4.69 5.64
C GLY A 37 11.16 4.42 6.84
N GLU A 38 11.32 5.19 7.90
CA GLU A 38 10.57 5.14 9.16
C GLU A 38 9.11 5.61 9.03
N GLU A 39 8.80 6.36 7.97
CA GLU A 39 7.46 6.90 7.72
C GLU A 39 6.67 6.10 6.68
N LYS A 40 7.13 4.91 6.33
CA LYS A 40 6.42 4.02 5.39
C LYS A 40 6.46 2.57 5.85
N VAL A 41 5.34 1.90 5.64
CA VAL A 41 5.18 0.47 5.83
C VAL A 41 4.70 -0.12 4.51
N LYS A 42 5.40 -1.11 3.97
CA LYS A 42 5.06 -1.72 2.67
C LYS A 42 4.84 -3.21 2.84
N TYR A 43 3.73 -3.69 2.33
CA TYR A 43 3.41 -5.11 2.22
C TYR A 43 3.20 -5.52 0.77
N SER A 44 3.75 -6.67 0.39
CA SER A 44 3.53 -7.25 -0.93
C SER A 44 2.13 -7.86 -1.04
N ALA A 45 1.62 -8.40 0.07
CA ALA A 45 0.27 -8.92 0.19
C ALA A 45 -0.20 -8.81 1.63
N MET A 46 -1.50 -8.72 1.85
CA MET A 46 -2.09 -8.62 3.19
C MET A 46 -3.39 -9.42 3.24
N THR A 47 -3.58 -10.19 4.30
CA THR A 47 -4.87 -10.82 4.57
C THR A 47 -5.84 -9.83 5.22
N GLY A 48 -7.14 -10.06 5.09
CA GLY A 48 -8.16 -9.16 5.66
C GLY A 48 -8.04 -8.94 7.16
N GLN A 49 -7.48 -9.91 7.88
CA GLN A 49 -7.30 -9.83 9.33
C GLN A 49 -5.92 -9.33 9.75
N ALA A 50 -4.92 -9.37 8.85
CA ALA A 50 -3.54 -9.05 9.20
C ALA A 50 -3.41 -7.65 9.83
N LEU A 51 -4.16 -6.67 9.30
CA LEU A 51 -4.12 -5.30 9.78
C LEU A 51 -4.53 -5.18 11.26
N PHE A 52 -5.53 -5.97 11.68
CA PHE A 52 -6.00 -5.97 13.07
C PHE A 52 -4.99 -6.57 14.06
N TYR A 53 -4.19 -7.54 13.60
CA TYR A 53 -3.20 -8.22 14.45
C TYR A 53 -1.81 -7.61 14.39
N MET A 54 -1.65 -6.50 13.70
CA MET A 54 -0.37 -5.75 13.66
C MET A 54 0.00 -5.10 15.00
N GLY A 55 -0.92 -5.06 15.93
CA GLY A 55 -0.84 -4.82 17.37
C GLY A 55 -0.04 -3.60 17.85
N GLU A 56 1.22 -3.51 17.52
CA GLU A 56 2.12 -2.44 17.98
C GLU A 56 2.64 -1.57 16.83
N LEU A 57 2.11 -1.75 15.62
CA LEU A 57 2.52 -0.94 14.48
C LEU A 57 1.83 0.42 14.55
N GLU A 58 2.56 1.40 14.99
CA GLU A 58 2.15 2.78 14.89
C GLU A 58 2.12 3.19 13.42
N LEU A 59 0.93 3.30 12.85
CA LEU A 59 0.72 3.77 11.48
C LEU A 59 0.47 5.29 11.42
N LYS A 60 0.42 5.94 12.56
CA LYS A 60 0.12 7.37 12.67
C LYS A 60 1.08 8.19 11.82
N HIS A 61 0.50 8.95 10.88
CA HIS A 61 1.22 9.82 9.94
C HIS A 61 2.24 9.09 9.05
N LYS A 62 2.04 7.79 8.81
CA LYS A 62 2.84 6.97 7.89
C LYS A 62 2.09 6.64 6.60
N VAL A 63 2.84 6.21 5.61
CA VAL A 63 2.29 5.63 4.38
C VAL A 63 2.18 4.12 4.56
N LEU A 64 0.97 3.60 4.46
CA LEU A 64 0.71 2.16 4.36
C LEU A 64 0.55 1.80 2.87
N ALA A 65 1.57 1.19 2.31
CA ALA A 65 1.59 0.74 0.92
C ALA A 65 1.28 -0.75 0.83
N VAL A 66 0.26 -1.12 0.07
CA VAL A 66 -0.11 -2.53 -0.16
C VAL A 66 -0.06 -2.80 -1.66
N VAL A 67 0.81 -3.73 -2.04
CA VAL A 67 1.01 -4.17 -3.42
C VAL A 67 0.25 -5.46 -3.56
N GLU A 68 -0.93 -5.46 -4.11
CA GLU A 68 -1.59 -6.59 -4.72
C GLU A 68 -3.10 -6.70 -4.50
N GLU A 69 -3.69 -7.43 -5.42
CA GLU A 69 -5.06 -7.57 -5.79
C GLU A 69 -5.96 -8.23 -4.76
N GLU A 70 -5.55 -9.40 -4.29
CA GLU A 70 -6.40 -10.18 -3.40
C GLU A 70 -6.35 -9.66 -1.95
N GLY A 71 -5.22 -9.10 -1.56
CA GLY A 71 -5.01 -8.56 -0.22
C GLY A 71 -5.80 -7.29 0.03
N ALA A 72 -5.81 -6.36 -0.93
CA ALA A 72 -6.54 -5.09 -0.80
C ALA A 72 -8.05 -5.31 -0.69
N SER A 73 -8.62 -6.20 -1.49
CA SER A 73 -10.03 -6.56 -1.45
C SER A 73 -10.43 -7.18 -0.09
N ARG A 74 -9.65 -8.12 0.42
CA ARG A 74 -9.91 -8.76 1.72
C ARG A 74 -9.66 -7.84 2.91
N ALA A 75 -8.71 -6.92 2.78
CA ALA A 75 -8.43 -5.92 3.80
C ALA A 75 -9.29 -4.66 3.66
N ALA A 76 -10.11 -4.54 2.62
CA ALA A 76 -10.89 -3.34 2.32
C ALA A 76 -11.68 -2.82 3.53
N TYR A 77 -12.30 -3.71 4.28
CA TYR A 77 -13.05 -3.33 5.47
C TYR A 77 -12.15 -2.67 6.54
N ALA A 78 -11.02 -3.29 6.86
CA ALA A 78 -10.08 -2.76 7.84
C ALA A 78 -9.45 -1.44 7.37
N LEU A 79 -9.12 -1.35 6.08
CA LEU A 79 -8.59 -0.12 5.48
C LEU A 79 -9.60 1.02 5.50
N LYS A 80 -10.89 0.71 5.24
CA LYS A 80 -11.98 1.69 5.36
C LYS A 80 -12.12 2.21 6.78
N LEU A 81 -12.11 1.34 7.78
CA LEU A 81 -12.18 1.74 9.20
C LEU A 81 -10.98 2.63 9.57
N LEU A 82 -9.77 2.20 9.24
CA LEU A 82 -8.57 2.99 9.52
C LEU A 82 -8.63 4.39 8.91
N GLN A 83 -9.20 4.51 7.72
CA GLN A 83 -9.34 5.80 7.04
C GLN A 83 -10.46 6.66 7.64
N SER A 84 -11.59 6.03 8.06
CA SER A 84 -12.76 6.76 8.57
C SER A 84 -12.64 7.17 10.03
N GLU A 85 -12.11 6.26 10.84
CA GLU A 85 -12.08 6.39 12.30
C GLU A 85 -10.69 6.81 12.80
N GLY A 86 -9.68 6.73 11.92
CA GLY A 86 -8.29 7.01 12.27
C GLY A 86 -7.65 5.91 13.14
N GLU A 87 -8.40 4.88 13.52
CA GLU A 87 -7.90 3.75 14.29
C GLU A 87 -8.65 2.45 13.96
N LEU A 88 -8.03 1.32 14.27
CA LEU A 88 -8.64 0.01 14.21
C LEU A 88 -8.57 -0.66 15.57
N THR A 89 -9.70 -1.16 16.05
CA THR A 89 -9.75 -1.95 17.27
C THR A 89 -10.45 -3.27 16.98
N ILE A 90 -9.85 -4.38 17.41
CA ILE A 90 -10.48 -5.70 17.35
C ILE A 90 -10.30 -6.44 18.66
N ALA A 91 -11.40 -7.01 19.16
CA ALA A 91 -11.36 -7.96 20.26
C ALA A 91 -11.38 -9.38 19.69
N SER A 92 -10.37 -10.16 20.01
CA SER A 92 -10.26 -11.57 19.60
C SER A 92 -10.16 -12.47 20.82
N THR A 93 -10.99 -13.51 20.87
CA THR A 93 -10.97 -14.48 21.95
C THR A 93 -10.18 -15.71 21.55
N GLY A 94 -9.15 -16.02 22.29
CA GLY A 94 -8.29 -17.18 22.11
C GLY A 94 -8.20 -18.02 23.39
N LYS A 95 -7.65 -19.22 23.28
CA LYS A 95 -7.29 -20.02 24.46
C LYS A 95 -5.88 -19.65 24.91
N ASP A 96 -5.75 -19.32 26.18
CA ASP A 96 -4.45 -19.17 26.83
C ASP A 96 -3.70 -20.53 26.79
N PRO A 97 -2.51 -20.59 26.23
CA PRO A 97 -1.76 -21.84 26.08
C PRO A 97 -1.34 -22.47 27.41
N HIS A 98 -1.26 -21.71 28.50
CA HIS A 98 -0.84 -22.19 29.81
C HIS A 98 -2.02 -22.63 30.69
N THR A 99 -3.14 -21.92 30.62
CA THR A 99 -4.31 -22.17 31.50
C THR A 99 -5.45 -22.89 30.81
N GLY A 100 -5.47 -22.92 29.46
CA GLY A 100 -6.55 -23.46 28.65
C GLY A 100 -7.85 -22.66 28.72
N LYS A 101 -7.89 -21.57 29.48
CA LYS A 101 -9.06 -20.70 29.61
C LYS A 101 -9.20 -19.78 28.39
N LEU A 102 -10.45 -19.40 28.11
CA LEU A 102 -10.71 -18.38 27.08
C LEU A 102 -10.29 -17.02 27.64
N VAL A 103 -9.47 -16.31 26.89
CA VAL A 103 -9.01 -14.95 27.18
C VAL A 103 -9.31 -14.09 25.95
N THR A 104 -9.86 -12.91 26.17
CA THR A 104 -10.07 -11.92 25.12
C THR A 104 -8.89 -10.96 25.09
N HIS A 105 -8.26 -10.88 23.94
CA HIS A 105 -7.21 -9.90 23.65
C HIS A 105 -7.79 -8.79 22.78
N GLU A 106 -7.49 -7.56 23.11
CA GLU A 106 -7.81 -6.39 22.31
C GLU A 106 -6.54 -5.96 21.57
N TYR A 107 -6.68 -5.78 20.27
CA TYR A 107 -5.61 -5.25 19.41
C TYR A 107 -6.05 -3.91 18.89
N ARG A 108 -5.15 -2.93 18.92
CA ARG A 108 -5.38 -1.58 18.46
C ARG A 108 -4.27 -1.16 17.51
N VAL A 109 -4.65 -0.60 16.37
CA VAL A 109 -3.74 0.00 15.39
C VAL A 109 -4.10 1.47 15.27
N GLU A 110 -3.14 2.35 15.58
CA GLU A 110 -3.37 3.78 15.55
C GLU A 110 -3.01 4.40 14.20
N GLY A 111 -3.91 5.22 13.67
CA GLY A 111 -3.76 6.12 12.54
C GLY A 111 -3.72 7.58 12.97
N PRO A 112 -4.01 8.51 12.09
CA PRO A 112 -4.37 8.32 10.68
C PRO A 112 -3.19 7.84 9.82
N ALA A 113 -3.48 7.05 8.78
CA ALA A 113 -2.49 6.54 7.84
C ALA A 113 -2.85 6.90 6.40
N GLN A 114 -1.87 7.29 5.60
CA GLN A 114 -2.06 7.46 4.17
C GLN A 114 -2.03 6.08 3.49
N LEU A 115 -3.11 5.71 2.83
CA LEU A 115 -3.20 4.45 2.11
C LEU A 115 -2.68 4.61 0.68
N PHE A 116 -1.80 3.71 0.27
CA PHE A 116 -1.29 3.65 -1.09
C PHE A 116 -1.43 2.21 -1.62
N LEU A 117 -2.43 1.97 -2.43
CA LEU A 117 -2.86 0.65 -2.87
C LEU A 117 -2.63 0.46 -4.36
N THR A 118 -2.34 -0.76 -4.79
CA THR A 118 -2.35 -1.14 -6.21
C THR A 118 -3.23 -2.36 -6.42
N THR A 119 -3.93 -2.40 -7.55
CA THR A 119 -4.78 -3.55 -7.90
C THR A 119 -4.88 -3.74 -9.41
N THR A 120 -5.17 -4.95 -9.86
CA THR A 120 -5.58 -5.29 -11.21
C THR A 120 -7.07 -5.66 -11.27
N ALA A 121 -7.75 -5.75 -10.12
CA ALA A 121 -9.18 -6.07 -10.06
C ALA A 121 -10.00 -5.02 -10.82
N VAL A 122 -10.93 -5.50 -11.63
CA VAL A 122 -11.88 -4.66 -12.37
C VAL A 122 -13.02 -4.24 -11.48
N GLU A 123 -13.52 -5.17 -10.67
CA GLU A 123 -14.59 -4.93 -9.70
C GLU A 123 -13.96 -4.67 -8.32
N LEU A 124 -14.25 -3.53 -7.78
CA LEU A 124 -13.78 -3.09 -6.46
C LEU A 124 -14.96 -2.68 -5.60
N ASP A 125 -14.75 -2.73 -4.30
CA ASP A 125 -15.71 -2.22 -3.34
C ASP A 125 -15.95 -0.71 -3.56
N GLU A 126 -17.18 -0.34 -3.89
CA GLU A 126 -17.56 1.04 -4.22
C GLU A 126 -17.28 2.01 -3.05
N GLU A 127 -17.45 1.54 -1.84
CA GLU A 127 -17.20 2.35 -0.64
C GLU A 127 -15.71 2.68 -0.50
N LEU A 128 -14.82 1.72 -0.81
CA LEU A 128 -13.38 1.96 -0.86
C LEU A 128 -13.01 2.94 -1.98
N LEU A 129 -13.62 2.77 -3.17
CA LEU A 129 -13.39 3.67 -4.30
C LEU A 129 -13.76 5.12 -3.98
N ASN A 130 -14.90 5.33 -3.32
CA ASN A 130 -15.37 6.65 -2.93
C ASN A 130 -14.44 7.38 -1.95
N ARG A 131 -13.55 6.64 -1.29
CA ARG A 131 -12.57 7.17 -0.33
C ARG A 131 -11.17 7.32 -0.90
N CYS A 132 -10.93 6.86 -2.12
CA CYS A 132 -9.63 6.85 -2.76
C CYS A 132 -9.56 7.78 -3.96
N LEU A 133 -8.42 8.41 -4.14
CA LEU A 133 -8.04 8.96 -5.43
C LEU A 133 -7.65 7.80 -6.34
N VAL A 134 -8.51 7.46 -7.29
CA VAL A 134 -8.26 6.37 -8.24
C VAL A 134 -7.43 6.88 -9.40
N LEU A 135 -6.29 6.25 -9.64
CA LEU A 135 -5.37 6.54 -10.73
C LEU A 135 -5.19 5.31 -11.61
N THR A 136 -4.93 5.54 -12.87
CA THR A 136 -4.54 4.49 -13.83
C THR A 136 -3.15 4.76 -14.36
N VAL A 137 -2.45 3.71 -14.79
CA VAL A 137 -1.18 3.85 -15.50
C VAL A 137 -1.49 4.03 -16.99
N ASP A 138 -0.71 4.87 -17.67
CA ASP A 138 -0.79 5.00 -19.12
C ASP A 138 -0.27 3.70 -19.77
N GLU A 139 -1.19 2.95 -20.39
CA GLU A 139 -0.92 1.69 -21.08
C GLU A 139 -0.84 1.85 -22.60
N GLU A 140 -0.78 3.09 -23.11
CA GLU A 140 -0.66 3.34 -24.53
C GLU A 140 0.61 2.70 -25.12
N ARG A 141 0.48 2.23 -26.35
CA ARG A 141 1.57 1.56 -27.07
C ARG A 141 2.83 2.45 -27.18
N ALA A 142 2.65 3.75 -27.31
CA ALA A 142 3.75 4.71 -27.36
C ALA A 142 4.54 4.75 -26.06
N GLN A 143 3.84 4.79 -24.91
CA GLN A 143 4.44 4.78 -23.59
C GLN A 143 5.19 3.45 -23.33
N THR A 144 4.55 2.32 -23.65
CA THR A 144 5.18 1.00 -23.52
C THR A 144 6.46 0.90 -24.37
N ALA A 145 6.44 1.38 -25.60
CA ALA A 145 7.61 1.41 -26.47
C ALA A 145 8.74 2.30 -25.91
N ALA A 146 8.39 3.44 -25.32
CA ALA A 146 9.37 4.32 -24.68
C ALA A 146 10.03 3.66 -23.47
N ILE A 147 9.24 2.98 -22.63
CA ILE A 147 9.76 2.21 -21.48
C ILE A 147 10.70 1.11 -21.93
N HIS A 148 10.33 0.32 -22.95
CA HIS A 148 11.20 -0.73 -23.48
C HIS A 148 12.51 -0.19 -24.05
N ARG A 149 12.47 0.97 -24.70
CA ARG A 149 13.68 1.64 -25.19
C ARG A 149 14.62 1.99 -24.05
N LEU A 150 14.10 2.66 -23.00
CA LEU A 150 14.87 3.01 -21.80
C LEU A 150 15.43 1.78 -21.08
N GLN A 151 14.68 0.69 -21.03
CA GLN A 151 15.15 -0.56 -20.44
C GLN A 151 16.32 -1.16 -21.24
N LYS A 152 16.22 -1.15 -22.59
CA LYS A 152 17.30 -1.61 -23.47
C LYS A 152 18.55 -0.74 -23.31
N GLU A 153 18.40 0.58 -23.31
CA GLU A 153 19.51 1.52 -23.11
C GLU A 153 20.25 1.27 -21.78
N LYS A 154 19.52 1.03 -20.70
CA LYS A 154 20.09 0.68 -19.39
C LYS A 154 20.90 -0.62 -19.37
N GLN A 155 20.64 -1.53 -20.29
CA GLN A 155 21.38 -2.80 -20.44
C GLN A 155 22.59 -2.71 -21.39
N THR A 156 22.79 -1.57 -22.04
CA THR A 156 24.01 -1.32 -22.82
C THR A 156 25.21 -1.11 -21.90
N LEU A 157 26.43 -1.27 -22.46
CA LEU A 157 27.68 -1.00 -21.72
C LEU A 157 27.67 0.43 -21.15
N GLU A 158 27.27 1.41 -21.95
CA GLU A 158 27.17 2.81 -21.55
C GLU A 158 26.18 3.01 -20.41
N GLY A 159 25.00 2.39 -20.48
CA GLY A 159 23.98 2.42 -19.42
C GLY A 159 24.48 1.78 -18.13
N LEU A 160 25.25 0.70 -18.20
CA LEU A 160 25.85 0.05 -17.04
C LEU A 160 26.95 0.92 -16.39
N LEU A 161 27.78 1.58 -17.21
CA LEU A 161 28.80 2.50 -16.71
C LEU A 161 28.18 3.73 -16.03
N ALA A 162 27.18 4.36 -16.64
CA ALA A 162 26.47 5.50 -16.08
C ALA A 162 25.76 5.17 -14.75
N ARG A 163 25.41 3.90 -14.53
CA ARG A 163 24.83 3.44 -13.26
C ARG A 163 25.86 3.32 -12.14
N ARG A 164 27.12 3.01 -12.48
CA ARG A 164 28.24 2.95 -11.52
C ARG A 164 28.66 4.32 -11.00
N GLU A 165 28.54 5.36 -11.84
CA GLU A 165 28.91 6.74 -11.44
C GLU A 165 27.87 7.41 -10.52
N LYS A 166 26.67 6.82 -10.35
CA LYS A 166 25.58 7.36 -9.52
C LYS A 166 25.51 6.73 -8.12
N VAL A 167 26.40 5.82 -7.79
CA VAL A 167 26.56 5.19 -6.47
C VAL A 167 27.74 5.82 -5.75
#